data_87be1a07691630d4af8fa45e135d7c85
#
_entry.id   87be1a07691630d4af8fa45e135d7c85
#
_cell.length_a   1.000
_cell.length_b   1.000
_cell.length_c   1.000
_cell.angle_alpha   90.00
_cell.angle_beta   90.00
_cell.angle_gamma   90.00
#
_symmetry.space_group_name_H-M   'P 1'
#
loop_
_entity.id
_entity.type
_entity.pdbx_description
1 polymer ?
#
loop_
_entity_poly.entity_id
_entity_poly.type
_entity_poly.pdbx_seq_one_letter_code
_entity_poly.pdbx_strand_id
1 'polypeptide(L)'
;MLFRSSGKLWPADERQRRRWTKQGQKKLDAGRIEALVRDLRSLAPATPQAAELVRHQVDYFTTTAPRMRYPAFRRQRLFVGSAVIEAGCKTLIGSRLKRSGMFWTLRAANVITALRCNRRSGPFEDYCENRHARAA
;
A
#
# COMPACT_ATOMS: atom_id res chain seq x y z
N MET A 1 1.37 1.70 8.88
CA MET A 1 2.61 1.71 9.71
C MET A 1 2.47 2.61 10.92
N LEU A 2 2.09 3.88 10.79
CA LEU A 2 1.91 4.84 11.91
C LEU A 2 1.09 4.27 13.09
N PHE A 3 -0.02 3.61 12.79
CA PHE A 3 -0.96 3.12 13.80
C PHE A 3 -0.43 1.91 14.60
N ARG A 4 0.49 1.12 14.05
CA ARG A 4 1.19 0.06 14.78
C ARG A 4 2.24 0.60 15.76
N SER A 5 2.82 1.76 15.46
CA SER A 5 3.86 2.40 16.27
C SER A 5 3.31 3.27 17.39
N SER A 6 2.00 3.57 17.37
CA SER A 6 1.36 4.41 18.41
C SER A 6 1.48 3.83 19.82
N GLY A 7 1.58 2.50 19.98
CA GLY A 7 1.82 1.85 21.26
C GLY A 7 3.18 2.17 21.89
N LYS A 8 4.18 2.52 21.07
CA LYS A 8 5.50 2.96 21.54
C LYS A 8 5.54 4.44 21.96
N LEU A 9 4.60 5.25 21.44
CA LEU A 9 4.47 6.67 21.78
C LEU A 9 3.69 6.87 23.07
N TRP A 10 2.65 6.07 23.31
CA TRP A 10 1.80 6.11 24.51
C TRP A 10 1.63 4.71 25.10
N PRO A 11 2.63 4.17 25.78
CA PRO A 11 2.56 2.80 26.29
C PRO A 11 1.51 2.62 27.39
N ALA A 12 1.23 3.66 28.18
CA ALA A 12 0.36 3.60 29.35
C ALA A 12 -1.09 4.09 29.11
N ASP A 13 -1.35 4.91 28.08
CA ASP A 13 -2.67 5.51 27.84
C ASP A 13 -3.29 5.02 26.52
N GLU A 14 -4.06 3.95 26.63
CA GLU A 14 -4.76 3.36 25.48
C GLU A 14 -5.87 4.27 24.93
N ARG A 15 -6.54 5.07 25.78
CA ARG A 15 -7.62 5.97 25.35
C ARG A 15 -7.04 7.11 24.50
N GLN A 16 -5.95 7.72 24.96
CA GLN A 16 -5.26 8.78 24.22
C GLN A 16 -4.71 8.26 22.91
N ARG A 17 -4.09 7.07 22.92
CA ARG A 17 -3.60 6.39 21.72
C ARG A 17 -4.70 6.17 20.69
N ARG A 18 -5.84 5.61 21.08
CA ARG A 18 -6.99 5.36 20.20
C ARG A 18 -7.56 6.66 19.63
N ARG A 19 -7.71 7.68 20.47
CA ARG A 19 -8.21 9.01 20.04
C ARG A 19 -7.29 9.63 19.01
N TRP A 20 -5.99 9.66 19.29
CA TRP A 20 -4.99 10.21 18.37
C TRP A 20 -4.94 9.45 17.05
N THR A 21 -4.91 8.12 17.09
CA THR A 21 -4.95 7.25 15.92
C THR A 21 -6.17 7.53 15.05
N LYS A 22 -7.36 7.62 15.65
CA LYS A 22 -8.61 7.91 14.93
C LYS A 22 -8.61 9.30 14.30
N GLN A 23 -8.08 10.30 14.98
CA GLN A 23 -7.95 11.66 14.44
C GLN A 23 -6.93 11.70 13.29
N GLY A 24 -5.79 11.05 13.45
CA GLY A 24 -4.78 10.94 12.40
C GLY A 24 -5.31 10.27 11.14
N GLN A 25 -6.07 9.19 11.30
CA GLN A 25 -6.71 8.50 10.19
C GLN A 25 -7.72 9.38 9.46
N LYS A 26 -8.56 10.11 10.19
CA LYS A 26 -9.48 11.07 9.57
C LYS A 26 -8.77 12.16 8.75
N LYS A 27 -7.62 12.67 9.25
CA LYS A 27 -6.81 13.66 8.52
C LYS A 27 -6.21 13.06 7.25
N LEU A 28 -5.71 11.83 7.34
CA LEU A 28 -5.17 11.08 6.21
C LEU A 28 -6.24 10.84 5.14
N ASP A 29 -7.41 10.34 5.53
CA ASP A 29 -8.53 10.07 4.62
C ASP A 29 -9.09 11.35 3.97
N ALA A 30 -9.01 12.47 4.67
CA ALA A 30 -9.37 13.80 4.16
C ALA A 30 -8.25 14.44 3.32
N GLY A 31 -7.10 13.80 3.15
CA GLY A 31 -5.94 14.33 2.41
C GLY A 31 -5.23 15.49 3.10
N ARG A 32 -5.46 15.69 4.40
CA ARG A 32 -4.86 16.78 5.21
C ARG A 32 -3.51 16.35 5.79
N ILE A 33 -2.58 16.00 4.93
CA ILE A 33 -1.29 15.41 5.33
C ILE A 33 -0.45 16.43 6.10
N GLU A 34 -0.46 17.70 5.69
CA GLU A 34 0.27 18.77 6.35
C GLU A 34 -0.20 18.99 7.79
N ALA A 35 -1.52 18.85 8.03
CA ALA A 35 -2.07 18.91 9.38
C ALA A 35 -1.65 17.69 10.23
N LEU A 36 -1.57 16.53 9.64
CA LEU A 36 -1.06 15.32 10.31
C LEU A 36 0.42 15.47 10.67
N VAL A 37 1.23 15.98 9.75
CA VAL A 37 2.67 16.24 9.99
C VAL A 37 2.87 17.28 11.08
N ARG A 38 2.04 18.32 11.13
CA ARG A 38 2.07 19.33 12.18
C ARG A 38 1.77 18.73 13.55
N ASP A 39 0.74 17.89 13.65
CA ASP A 39 0.41 17.18 14.89
C ASP A 39 1.54 16.25 15.34
N LEU A 40 2.18 15.55 14.39
CA LEU A 40 3.34 14.72 14.70
C LEU A 40 4.51 15.53 15.27
N ARG A 41 4.79 16.69 14.70
CA ARG A 41 5.86 17.58 15.18
C ARG A 41 5.57 18.20 16.54
N SER A 42 4.28 18.38 16.88
CA SER A 42 3.87 18.90 18.20
C SER A 42 3.90 17.86 19.31
N LEU A 43 4.15 16.59 18.99
CA LEU A 43 4.30 15.55 20.01
C LEU A 43 5.60 15.77 20.79
N ALA A 44 5.50 15.69 22.13
CA ALA A 44 6.63 15.70 23.04
C ALA A 44 6.91 14.25 23.49
N PRO A 45 7.78 13.49 22.78
CA PRO A 45 8.07 12.12 23.13
C PRO A 45 8.88 12.04 24.42
N ALA A 46 8.49 11.12 25.32
CA ALA A 46 9.12 10.96 26.63
C ALA A 46 10.46 10.21 26.56
N THR A 47 10.77 9.53 25.44
CA THR A 47 11.99 8.72 25.29
C THR A 47 12.71 9.05 23.98
N PRO A 48 14.06 8.89 23.93
CA PRO A 48 14.81 9.11 22.70
C PRO A 48 14.34 8.22 21.54
N GLN A 49 13.96 6.96 21.84
CA GLN A 49 13.46 6.01 20.83
C GLN A 49 12.10 6.48 20.27
N ALA A 50 11.22 7.07 21.10
CA ALA A 50 9.97 7.63 20.65
C ALA A 50 10.19 8.91 19.82
N ALA A 51 11.19 9.73 20.17
CA ALA A 51 11.57 10.91 19.40
C ALA A 51 12.05 10.54 17.99
N GLU A 52 12.90 9.54 17.89
CA GLU A 52 13.37 9.04 16.60
C GLU A 52 12.23 8.46 15.76
N LEU A 53 11.31 7.73 16.38
CA LEU A 53 10.12 7.21 15.71
C LEU A 53 9.25 8.35 15.14
N VAL A 54 9.03 9.41 15.90
CA VAL A 54 8.28 10.60 15.44
C VAL A 54 8.98 11.23 14.25
N ARG A 55 10.30 11.44 14.32
CA ARG A 55 11.10 11.98 13.22
C ARG A 55 10.93 11.16 11.95
N HIS A 56 11.10 9.84 12.01
CA HIS A 56 10.90 8.94 10.87
C HIS A 56 9.48 9.02 10.29
N GLN A 57 8.46 9.16 11.15
CA GLN A 57 7.09 9.30 10.67
C GLN A 57 6.85 10.65 10.00
N VAL A 58 7.41 11.73 10.53
CA VAL A 58 7.36 13.06 9.91
C VAL A 58 7.99 13.04 8.53
N ASP A 59 9.20 12.48 8.41
CA ASP A 59 9.91 12.36 7.14
C ASP A 59 9.13 11.52 6.13
N TYR A 60 8.59 10.39 6.57
CA TYR A 60 7.77 9.52 5.73
C TYR A 60 6.53 10.24 5.17
N PHE A 61 5.74 10.90 6.04
CA PHE A 61 4.54 11.62 5.58
C PHE A 61 4.87 12.85 4.74
N THR A 62 5.96 13.54 5.03
CA THR A 62 6.41 14.69 4.23
C THR A 62 6.82 14.24 2.82
N THR A 63 7.65 13.21 2.73
CA THR A 63 8.15 12.69 1.45
C THR A 63 7.04 12.03 0.61
N THR A 64 6.10 11.33 1.26
CA THR A 64 5.04 10.61 0.56
C THR A 64 3.72 11.39 0.43
N ALA A 65 3.66 12.64 0.90
CA ALA A 65 2.47 13.48 0.85
C ALA A 65 1.78 13.54 -0.53
N PRO A 66 2.50 13.66 -1.67
CA PRO A 66 1.86 13.66 -2.99
C PRO A 66 1.08 12.38 -3.30
N ARG A 67 1.54 11.24 -2.76
CA ARG A 67 0.93 9.90 -2.97
C ARG A 67 -0.24 9.63 -2.03
N MET A 68 -0.54 10.53 -1.10
CA MET A 68 -1.58 10.39 -0.06
C MET A 68 -2.74 11.36 -0.25
N ARG A 69 -2.86 11.98 -1.41
CA ARG A 69 -3.97 12.88 -1.77
C ARG A 69 -5.23 12.07 -2.11
N TYR A 70 -5.67 11.20 -1.20
CA TYR A 70 -6.77 10.25 -1.41
C TYR A 70 -8.07 10.86 -1.94
N PRO A 71 -8.54 12.05 -1.48
CA PRO A 71 -9.74 12.66 -2.05
C PRO A 71 -9.58 13.04 -3.52
N ALA A 72 -8.40 13.50 -3.93
CA ALA A 72 -8.11 13.82 -5.32
C ALA A 72 -8.11 12.55 -6.20
N PHE A 73 -7.51 11.48 -5.71
CA PHE A 73 -7.50 10.19 -6.41
C PHE A 73 -8.91 9.60 -6.54
N ARG A 74 -9.73 9.66 -5.48
CA ARG A 74 -11.14 9.20 -5.55
C ARG A 74 -11.96 10.00 -6.56
N ARG A 75 -11.76 11.33 -6.66
CA ARG A 75 -12.43 12.15 -7.69
C ARG A 75 -12.04 11.74 -9.11
N GLN A 76 -10.81 11.30 -9.31
CA GLN A 76 -10.32 10.76 -10.58
C GLN A 76 -10.72 9.29 -10.79
N ARG A 77 -11.57 8.72 -9.92
CA ARG A 77 -11.99 7.31 -9.94
C ARG A 77 -10.83 6.31 -9.79
N LEU A 78 -9.70 6.75 -9.23
CA LEU A 78 -8.59 5.87 -8.92
C LEU A 78 -8.86 5.12 -7.62
N PHE A 79 -8.49 3.86 -7.59
CA PHE A 79 -8.60 3.05 -6.39
C PHE A 79 -7.58 3.50 -5.34
N VAL A 80 -8.06 3.66 -4.11
CA VAL A 80 -7.23 4.03 -2.96
C VAL A 80 -7.23 2.88 -1.97
N GLY A 81 -6.03 2.34 -1.69
CA GLY A 81 -5.84 1.25 -0.76
C GLY A 81 -5.24 0.00 -1.41
N SER A 82 -4.86 -0.99 -0.60
CA SER A 82 -4.23 -2.24 -1.04
C SER A 82 -5.20 -3.29 -1.56
N ALA A 83 -6.51 -3.10 -1.38
CA ALA A 83 -7.53 -4.12 -1.69
C ALA A 83 -7.46 -4.62 -3.14
N VAL A 84 -7.23 -3.73 -4.11
CA VAL A 84 -7.11 -4.10 -5.54
C VAL A 84 -5.84 -4.92 -5.78
N ILE A 85 -4.73 -4.52 -5.15
CA ILE A 85 -3.45 -5.25 -5.24
C ILE A 85 -3.58 -6.62 -4.56
N GLU A 86 -4.22 -6.67 -3.39
CA GLU A 86 -4.48 -7.93 -2.66
C GLU A 86 -5.38 -8.87 -3.48
N ALA A 87 -6.45 -8.35 -4.08
CA ALA A 87 -7.30 -9.13 -4.98
C ALA A 87 -6.51 -9.61 -6.21
N GLY A 88 -5.70 -8.76 -6.81
CA GLY A 88 -4.79 -9.12 -7.89
C GLY A 88 -3.82 -10.23 -7.48
N CYS A 89 -3.15 -10.07 -6.34
CA CYS A 89 -2.25 -11.11 -5.81
C CYS A 89 -2.96 -12.44 -5.55
N LYS A 90 -4.16 -12.42 -4.97
CA LYS A 90 -4.95 -13.63 -4.74
C LYS A 90 -5.35 -14.32 -6.05
N THR A 91 -5.82 -13.56 -7.02
CA THR A 91 -6.35 -14.10 -8.27
C THR A 91 -5.27 -14.44 -9.29
N LEU A 92 -4.23 -13.62 -9.43
CA LEU A 92 -3.16 -13.85 -10.42
C LEU A 92 -2.12 -14.84 -9.91
N ILE A 93 -1.66 -14.67 -8.68
CA ILE A 93 -0.56 -15.41 -8.07
C ILE A 93 -1.09 -16.57 -7.23
N GLY A 94 -1.93 -16.27 -6.23
CA GLY A 94 -2.36 -17.23 -5.22
C GLY A 94 -3.11 -18.43 -5.82
N SER A 95 -4.02 -18.18 -6.76
CA SER A 95 -4.83 -19.22 -7.38
C SER A 95 -4.04 -20.19 -8.29
N ARG A 96 -2.82 -19.86 -8.66
CA ARG A 96 -2.00 -20.71 -9.54
C ARG A 96 -0.66 -21.11 -8.92
N LEU A 97 0.09 -20.16 -8.39
CA LEU A 97 1.46 -20.41 -7.92
C LEU A 97 1.54 -20.98 -6.51
N LYS A 98 0.48 -20.76 -5.68
CA LYS A 98 0.42 -21.25 -4.29
C LYS A 98 -0.41 -22.52 -4.13
N ARG A 99 -0.62 -23.30 -5.19
CA ARG A 99 -1.29 -24.58 -5.06
C ARG A 99 -0.35 -25.63 -4.52
N SER A 100 -0.89 -26.51 -3.66
CA SER A 100 -0.17 -27.66 -3.13
C SER A 100 0.38 -28.55 -4.26
N GLY A 101 1.60 -29.04 -4.11
CA GLY A 101 2.25 -29.92 -5.09
C GLY A 101 2.83 -29.23 -6.32
N MET A 102 2.77 -27.91 -6.43
CA MET A 102 3.37 -27.16 -7.54
C MET A 102 4.68 -26.51 -7.14
N PHE A 103 5.74 -26.88 -7.85
CA PHE A 103 7.06 -26.26 -7.74
C PHE A 103 7.31 -25.42 -8.99
N TRP A 104 7.73 -24.17 -8.79
CA TRP A 104 7.95 -23.22 -9.87
C TRP A 104 9.38 -22.71 -9.86
N THR A 105 10.05 -22.72 -11.01
CA THR A 105 11.23 -21.90 -11.21
C THR A 105 10.81 -20.43 -11.30
N LEU A 106 11.69 -19.50 -10.95
CA LEU A 106 11.41 -18.08 -11.06
C LEU A 106 11.00 -17.67 -12.49
N ARG A 107 11.68 -18.24 -13.49
CA ARG A 107 11.37 -18.03 -14.90
C ARG A 107 9.95 -18.49 -15.26
N ALA A 108 9.57 -19.70 -14.87
CA ALA A 108 8.25 -20.25 -15.16
C ALA A 108 7.14 -19.45 -14.42
N ALA A 109 7.38 -19.06 -13.16
CA ALA A 109 6.46 -18.24 -12.39
C ALA A 109 6.22 -16.87 -13.06
N ASN A 110 7.27 -16.21 -13.55
CA ASN A 110 7.16 -14.93 -14.25
C ASN A 110 6.37 -15.07 -15.56
N VAL A 111 6.65 -16.09 -16.36
CA VAL A 111 5.95 -16.33 -17.63
C VAL A 111 4.46 -16.58 -17.41
N ILE A 112 4.10 -17.47 -16.47
CA ILE A 112 2.69 -17.77 -16.21
C ILE A 112 1.95 -16.56 -15.61
N THR A 113 2.63 -15.75 -14.81
CA THR A 113 2.05 -14.52 -14.25
C THR A 113 1.79 -13.50 -15.35
N ALA A 114 2.73 -13.29 -16.26
CA ALA A 114 2.57 -12.39 -17.41
C ALA A 114 1.41 -12.81 -18.32
N LEU A 115 1.30 -14.10 -18.65
CA LEU A 115 0.18 -14.65 -19.42
C LEU A 115 -1.17 -14.41 -18.73
N ARG A 116 -1.24 -14.61 -17.43
CA ARG A 116 -2.48 -14.39 -16.65
C ARG A 116 -2.85 -12.91 -16.58
N CYS A 117 -1.87 -12.03 -16.49
CA CYS A 117 -2.11 -10.59 -16.55
C CYS A 117 -2.69 -10.19 -17.91
N ASN A 118 -2.08 -10.62 -19.00
CA ASN A 118 -2.56 -10.34 -20.36
C ASN A 118 -3.99 -10.87 -20.58
N ARG A 119 -4.27 -12.10 -20.19
CA ARG A 119 -5.61 -12.68 -20.31
C ARG A 119 -6.68 -11.90 -19.54
N ARG A 120 -6.33 -11.33 -18.38
CA ARG A 120 -7.29 -10.55 -17.56
C ARG A 120 -7.41 -9.09 -17.97
N SER A 121 -6.40 -8.55 -18.62
CA SER A 121 -6.41 -7.17 -19.11
C SER A 121 -7.09 -6.99 -20.47
N GLY A 122 -7.54 -8.08 -21.10
CA GLY A 122 -8.27 -8.05 -22.37
C GLY A 122 -7.43 -8.30 -23.64
N PRO A 123 -6.17 -7.85 -23.75
CA PRO A 123 -5.41 -7.96 -25.02
C PRO A 123 -4.74 -9.33 -25.24
N PHE A 124 -5.35 -10.42 -24.70
CA PHE A 124 -4.73 -11.76 -24.84
C PHE A 124 -4.79 -12.28 -26.26
N GLU A 125 -5.89 -12.08 -26.96
CA GLU A 125 -6.06 -12.44 -28.36
C GLU A 125 -5.10 -11.64 -29.24
N ASP A 126 -5.05 -10.34 -29.08
CA ASP A 126 -4.10 -9.46 -29.77
C ASP A 126 -2.63 -9.85 -29.52
N TYR A 127 -2.30 -10.28 -28.29
CA TYR A 127 -0.97 -10.78 -27.95
C TYR A 127 -0.64 -12.08 -28.70
N CYS A 128 -1.59 -13.01 -28.81
CA CYS A 128 -1.41 -14.27 -29.52
C CYS A 128 -1.24 -14.04 -31.02
N GLU A 129 -2.07 -13.20 -31.63
CA GLU A 129 -2.01 -12.85 -33.06
C GLU A 129 -0.69 -12.16 -33.41
N ASN A 130 -0.29 -11.16 -32.63
CA ASN A 130 0.99 -10.45 -32.85
C ASN A 130 2.22 -11.35 -32.66
N ARG A 131 2.14 -12.39 -31.84
CA ARG A 131 3.21 -13.35 -31.65
C ARG A 131 3.37 -14.27 -32.89
N HIS A 132 2.27 -14.71 -33.47
CA HIS A 132 2.30 -15.49 -34.70
C HIS A 132 2.83 -14.68 -35.87
N ALA A 133 2.44 -13.42 -36.02
CA ALA A 133 2.93 -12.52 -37.03
C ALA A 133 4.45 -12.20 -36.94
N ARG A 134 5.04 -12.32 -35.73
CA ARG A 134 6.49 -12.11 -35.52
C ARG A 134 7.32 -13.39 -35.69
N ALA A 135 6.68 -14.53 -35.74
CA ALA A 135 7.33 -15.85 -35.90
C ALA A 135 7.29 -16.38 -37.34
N ALA A 136 6.57 -15.68 -38.24
CA ALA A 136 6.51 -15.89 -39.68
C ALA A 136 7.42 -14.92 -40.40
#